data_20b8e4726df5dd64c7abbf2f8e4644fd
#
_entry.id   20b8e4726df5dd64c7abbf2f8e4644fd
#
_cell.length_a   1.000
_cell.length_b   1.000
_cell.length_c   1.000
_cell.angle_alpha   90.00
_cell.angle_beta   90.00
_cell.angle_gamma   90.00
#
_symmetry.space_group_name_H-M   'P 1'
#
loop_
_entity.id
_entity.type
_entity.pdbx_description
1 polymer ?
#
loop_
_entity_poly.entity_id
_entity_poly.type
_entity_poly.pdbx_seq_one_letter_code
_entity_poly.pdbx_strand_id
1 'polypeptide(L)'
;EQFGSVEGVKQWLPKVMPATYADRITWVSTYRFFQVVAKSLTDRHHRVLLAGEAAHLFAPFGARGMNSGVPDAIMAAKAIRAALDAENREEAKTAIAAAANERLIAARYNRDCAGIALEHIQGTDPAINMKREVAASLAPILPRLGKWLDEGPYGPKSGPPQLSTKY
;
A
#
# COMPACT_ATOMS: atom_id res chain seq x y z
N GLU A 1 -12.24 17.65 6.53
CA GLU A 1 -12.36 18.44 7.78
C GLU A 1 -13.66 18.12 8.54
N GLN A 2 -14.78 17.83 7.87
CA GLN A 2 -16.07 17.55 8.50
C GLN A 2 -16.04 16.40 9.54
N PHE A 3 -15.18 15.40 9.36
CA PHE A 3 -15.08 14.24 10.26
C PHE A 3 -13.83 14.24 11.15
N GLY A 4 -13.04 15.31 11.09
CA GLY A 4 -11.80 15.45 11.88
C GLY A 4 -11.98 16.05 13.26
N SER A 5 -13.22 16.33 13.68
CA SER A 5 -13.56 16.89 15.00
C SER A 5 -14.53 15.96 15.74
N VAL A 6 -14.60 16.11 17.04
CA VAL A 6 -15.55 15.37 17.89
C VAL A 6 -16.99 15.64 17.44
N GLU A 7 -17.32 16.91 17.14
CA GLU A 7 -18.63 17.34 16.67
C GLU A 7 -19.01 16.69 15.34
N GLY A 8 -18.07 16.65 14.39
CA GLY A 8 -18.27 15.98 13.09
C GLY A 8 -18.50 14.49 13.23
N VAL A 9 -17.74 13.83 14.12
CA VAL A 9 -17.92 12.40 14.41
C VAL A 9 -19.27 12.15 15.09
N LYS A 10 -19.70 13.00 16.03
CA LYS A 10 -21.02 12.89 16.69
C LYS A 10 -22.18 12.94 15.69
N GLN A 11 -22.09 13.76 14.65
CA GLN A 11 -23.10 13.84 13.59
C GLN A 11 -23.14 12.59 12.69
N TRP A 12 -21.98 11.98 12.46
CA TRP A 12 -21.86 10.81 11.58
C TRP A 12 -22.13 9.48 12.29
N LEU A 13 -21.73 9.38 13.56
CA LEU A 13 -21.77 8.14 14.35
C LEU A 13 -23.14 7.43 14.35
N PRO A 14 -24.28 8.15 14.46
CA PRO A 14 -25.62 7.53 14.45
C PRO A 14 -25.96 6.77 13.16
N LYS A 15 -25.20 6.96 12.08
CA LYS A 15 -25.39 6.21 10.82
C LYS A 15 -24.87 4.78 10.88
N VAL A 16 -23.98 4.48 11.83
CA VAL A 16 -23.28 3.18 11.93
C VAL A 16 -23.42 2.51 13.29
N MET A 17 -23.83 3.26 14.34
CA MET A 17 -24.05 2.70 15.68
C MET A 17 -25.07 3.56 16.47
N PRO A 18 -25.58 3.06 17.61
CA PRO A 18 -26.52 3.82 18.43
C PRO A 18 -25.96 5.19 18.88
N ALA A 19 -26.80 6.23 18.83
CA ALA A 19 -26.42 7.60 19.17
C ALA A 19 -25.87 7.77 20.61
N THR A 20 -26.21 6.85 21.52
CA THR A 20 -25.70 6.81 22.90
C THR A 20 -24.19 6.68 23.01
N TYR A 21 -23.51 6.24 21.94
CA TYR A 21 -22.05 6.19 21.88
C TYR A 21 -21.40 7.54 21.59
N ALA A 22 -22.16 8.55 21.11
CA ALA A 22 -21.62 9.86 20.77
C ALA A 22 -20.97 10.58 21.97
N ASP A 23 -21.44 10.32 23.19
CA ASP A 23 -20.86 10.89 24.40
C ASP A 23 -19.69 10.08 24.99
N ARG A 24 -19.37 8.97 24.35
CA ARG A 24 -18.27 8.07 24.76
C ARG A 24 -17.04 8.17 23.85
N ILE A 25 -16.98 9.18 22.97
CA ILE A 25 -15.82 9.42 22.11
C ILE A 25 -14.67 9.91 22.98
N THR A 26 -13.62 9.12 23.08
CA THR A 26 -12.43 9.42 23.88
C THR A 26 -11.28 9.99 23.05
N TRP A 27 -11.29 9.73 21.73
CA TRP A 27 -10.21 10.17 20.86
C TRP A 27 -10.67 10.24 19.40
N VAL A 28 -10.28 11.31 18.71
CA VAL A 28 -10.47 11.52 17.26
C VAL A 28 -9.13 11.89 16.66
N SER A 29 -8.77 11.26 15.57
CA SER A 29 -7.53 11.55 14.87
C SER A 29 -7.74 11.53 13.36
N THR A 30 -7.08 12.44 12.68
CA THR A 30 -7.06 12.50 11.21
C THR A 30 -5.68 12.06 10.72
N TYR A 31 -5.67 11.06 9.86
CA TYR A 31 -4.46 10.56 9.24
C TYR A 31 -4.35 11.01 7.78
N ARG A 32 -3.15 11.42 7.40
CA ARG A 32 -2.79 11.66 6.00
C ARG A 32 -1.84 10.55 5.55
N PHE A 33 -2.21 9.88 4.48
CA PHE A 33 -1.38 8.83 3.90
C PHE A 33 -0.66 9.37 2.67
N PHE A 34 0.58 8.95 2.51
CA PHE A 34 1.38 9.23 1.34
C PHE A 34 1.56 7.95 0.53
N GLN A 35 1.58 8.08 -0.79
CA GLN A 35 1.91 7.00 -1.71
C GLN A 35 3.20 7.34 -2.44
N VAL A 36 4.32 7.04 -1.81
CA VAL A 36 5.65 7.44 -2.27
C VAL A 36 6.56 6.23 -2.30
N VAL A 37 7.39 6.14 -3.31
CA VAL A 37 8.52 5.20 -3.38
C VAL A 37 9.77 6.01 -3.70
N ALA A 38 10.85 5.76 -2.99
CA ALA A 38 12.14 6.40 -3.26
C ALA A 38 12.57 6.11 -4.72
N LYS A 39 13.24 7.07 -5.34
CA LYS A 39 13.74 6.91 -6.73
C LYS A 39 14.74 5.76 -6.85
N SER A 40 15.54 5.55 -5.83
CA SER A 40 16.50 4.46 -5.67
C SER A 40 16.48 3.98 -4.23
N LEU A 41 16.65 2.70 -3.98
CA LEU A 41 16.79 2.12 -2.65
C LEU A 41 18.25 1.96 -2.22
N THR A 42 19.19 2.47 -3.00
CA THR A 42 20.62 2.49 -2.67
C THR A 42 21.26 3.79 -3.13
N ASP A 43 22.39 4.14 -2.52
CA ASP A 43 23.19 5.31 -2.93
C ASP A 43 24.03 5.00 -4.19
N ARG A 44 24.65 6.02 -4.78
CA ARG A 44 25.51 5.88 -5.96
C ARG A 44 26.73 4.98 -5.76
N HIS A 45 27.10 4.71 -4.51
CA HIS A 45 28.24 3.90 -4.15
C HIS A 45 27.86 2.48 -3.69
N HIS A 46 26.55 2.17 -3.67
CA HIS A 46 25.97 0.91 -3.21
C HIS A 46 26.42 0.51 -1.81
N ARG A 47 26.44 1.49 -0.87
CA ARG A 47 26.85 1.30 0.55
C ARG A 47 25.71 1.49 1.53
N VAL A 48 24.57 1.93 1.04
CA VAL A 48 23.35 2.17 1.82
C VAL A 48 22.21 1.39 1.18
N LEU A 49 21.35 0.77 1.98
CA LEU A 49 20.08 0.21 1.55
C LEU A 49 18.95 0.90 2.34
N LEU A 50 17.94 1.38 1.62
CA LEU A 50 16.69 1.82 2.20
C LEU A 50 15.72 0.63 2.28
N ALA A 51 15.01 0.50 3.40
CA ALA A 51 14.04 -0.55 3.63
C ALA A 51 12.82 -0.02 4.40
N GLY A 52 11.67 -0.66 4.25
CA GLY A 52 10.44 -0.27 4.93
C GLY A 52 10.02 1.17 4.63
N GLU A 53 9.56 1.91 5.62
CA GLU A 53 9.05 3.27 5.44
C GLU A 53 10.11 4.30 5.02
N ALA A 54 11.39 4.01 5.17
CA ALA A 54 12.46 4.82 4.58
C ALA A 54 12.53 4.68 3.05
N ALA A 55 12.08 3.54 2.51
CA ALA A 55 12.07 3.22 1.09
C ALA A 55 10.74 3.55 0.41
N HIS A 56 9.63 3.35 1.12
CA HIS A 56 8.29 3.45 0.55
C HIS A 56 7.21 3.71 1.62
N LEU A 57 6.22 4.51 1.23
CA LEU A 57 4.99 4.76 1.98
C LEU A 57 3.80 4.38 1.10
N PHE A 58 2.86 3.62 1.64
CA PHE A 58 1.66 3.20 0.94
C PHE A 58 0.41 3.59 1.73
N ALA A 59 -0.71 3.79 1.02
CA ALA A 59 -2.01 3.81 1.67
C ALA A 59 -2.23 2.47 2.42
N PRO A 60 -2.91 2.46 3.60
CA PRO A 60 -2.95 1.29 4.48
C PRO A 60 -3.81 0.13 3.94
N PHE A 61 -4.36 0.26 2.75
CA PHE A 61 -5.24 -0.71 2.15
C PHE A 61 -4.49 -1.90 1.58
N GLY A 62 -5.00 -3.10 1.88
CA GLY A 62 -4.35 -4.35 1.53
C GLY A 62 -3.14 -4.71 2.41
N ALA A 63 -2.91 -3.97 3.52
CA ALA A 63 -1.84 -4.22 4.50
C ALA A 63 -0.43 -4.29 3.88
N ARG A 64 -0.16 -3.51 2.83
CA ARG A 64 1.04 -3.65 2.00
C ARG A 64 2.30 -3.02 2.60
N GLY A 65 2.16 -1.98 3.43
CA GLY A 65 3.31 -1.27 4.02
C GLY A 65 4.16 -2.19 4.89
N MET A 66 3.60 -2.67 5.99
CA MET A 66 4.27 -3.58 6.92
C MET A 66 4.72 -4.87 6.22
N ASN A 67 3.84 -5.48 5.40
CA ASN A 67 4.13 -6.72 4.69
C ASN A 67 5.21 -6.56 3.61
N SER A 68 5.52 -5.37 3.14
CA SER A 68 6.66 -5.09 2.27
C SER A 68 7.96 -4.93 3.05
N GLY A 69 7.89 -4.38 4.26
CA GLY A 69 9.06 -4.15 5.11
C GLY A 69 9.77 -5.45 5.52
N VAL A 70 9.02 -6.54 5.73
CA VAL A 70 9.61 -7.83 6.09
C VAL A 70 10.48 -8.40 4.95
N PRO A 71 9.99 -8.54 3.71
CA PRO A 71 10.85 -8.92 2.58
C PRO A 71 12.03 -7.95 2.34
N ASP A 72 11.84 -6.65 2.57
CA ASP A 72 12.95 -5.68 2.46
C ASP A 72 14.07 -6.02 3.44
N ALA A 73 13.73 -6.27 4.71
CA ALA A 73 14.70 -6.62 5.73
C ALA A 73 15.43 -7.94 5.41
N ILE A 74 14.68 -8.96 4.96
CA ILE A 74 15.26 -10.25 4.56
C ILE A 74 16.22 -10.07 3.39
N MET A 75 15.83 -9.30 2.38
CA MET A 75 16.65 -9.08 1.20
C MET A 75 17.87 -8.23 1.51
N ALA A 76 17.72 -7.20 2.36
CA ALA A 76 18.85 -6.40 2.83
C ALA A 76 19.87 -7.27 3.60
N ALA A 77 19.42 -8.14 4.49
CA ALA A 77 20.30 -9.04 5.23
C ALA A 77 21.08 -9.98 4.29
N LYS A 78 20.42 -10.57 3.30
CA LYS A 78 21.05 -11.42 2.29
C LYS A 78 22.08 -10.65 1.45
N ALA A 79 21.73 -9.46 0.99
CA ALA A 79 22.60 -8.63 0.18
C ALA A 79 23.84 -8.13 0.95
N ILE A 80 23.65 -7.73 2.22
CA ILE A 80 24.75 -7.33 3.10
C ILE A 80 25.69 -8.53 3.35
N ARG A 81 25.13 -9.71 3.61
CA ARG A 81 25.94 -10.93 3.77
C ARG A 81 26.75 -11.23 2.52
N ALA A 82 26.11 -11.23 1.34
CA ALA A 82 26.81 -11.45 0.08
C ALA A 82 27.90 -10.40 -0.19
N ALA A 83 27.64 -9.14 0.15
CA ALA A 83 28.63 -8.07 0.00
C ALA A 83 29.82 -8.18 0.97
N LEU A 84 29.62 -8.74 2.17
CA LEU A 84 30.70 -9.00 3.13
C LEU A 84 31.54 -10.22 2.75
N ASP A 85 30.95 -11.20 2.11
CA ASP A 85 31.62 -12.42 1.65
C ASP A 85 32.23 -12.26 0.25
N ALA A 86 32.01 -11.13 -0.44
CA ALA A 86 32.50 -10.87 -1.78
C ALA A 86 34.03 -10.79 -1.87
N GLU A 87 34.60 -11.37 -2.93
CA GLU A 87 36.03 -11.36 -3.16
C GLU A 87 36.60 -9.96 -3.48
N ASN A 88 35.76 -9.09 -4.01
CA ASN A 88 36.16 -7.75 -4.40
C ASN A 88 35.01 -6.74 -4.27
N ARG A 89 35.37 -5.46 -4.36
CA ARG A 89 34.43 -4.35 -4.18
C ARG A 89 33.33 -4.29 -5.24
N GLU A 90 33.60 -4.70 -6.47
CA GLU A 90 32.59 -4.63 -7.54
C GLU A 90 31.54 -5.72 -7.38
N GLU A 91 31.92 -6.89 -6.92
CA GLU A 91 31.00 -7.97 -6.56
C GLU A 91 30.09 -7.53 -5.38
N ALA A 92 30.68 -6.94 -4.33
CA ALA A 92 29.92 -6.40 -3.20
C ALA A 92 28.89 -5.36 -3.65
N LYS A 93 29.26 -4.43 -4.52
CA LYS A 93 28.33 -3.43 -5.09
C LYS A 93 27.21 -4.07 -5.90
N THR A 94 27.55 -5.07 -6.70
CA THR A 94 26.58 -5.79 -7.53
C THR A 94 25.52 -6.48 -6.68
N ALA A 95 25.89 -7.10 -5.56
CA ALA A 95 24.95 -7.73 -4.63
C ALA A 95 23.97 -6.72 -4.05
N ILE A 96 24.45 -5.55 -3.61
CA ILE A 96 23.61 -4.47 -3.07
C ILE A 96 22.71 -3.87 -4.15
N ALA A 97 23.25 -3.59 -5.34
CA ALA A 97 22.48 -3.02 -6.45
C ALA A 97 21.34 -3.94 -6.91
N ALA A 98 21.61 -5.24 -7.02
CA ALA A 98 20.61 -6.23 -7.41
C ALA A 98 19.46 -6.28 -6.42
N ALA A 99 19.75 -6.36 -5.12
CA ALA A 99 18.74 -6.36 -4.06
C ALA A 99 17.92 -5.06 -4.04
N ALA A 100 18.57 -3.90 -4.15
CA ALA A 100 17.92 -2.61 -4.21
C ALA A 100 16.95 -2.51 -5.39
N ASN A 101 17.35 -2.99 -6.57
CA ASN A 101 16.51 -2.97 -7.76
C ASN A 101 15.31 -3.91 -7.64
N GLU A 102 15.50 -5.12 -7.14
CA GLU A 102 14.42 -6.09 -6.92
C GLU A 102 13.36 -5.51 -5.96
N ARG A 103 13.80 -4.93 -4.83
CA ARG A 103 12.88 -4.32 -3.85
C ARG A 103 12.21 -3.06 -4.40
N LEU A 104 12.89 -2.27 -5.23
CA LEU A 104 12.30 -1.10 -5.89
C LEU A 104 11.13 -1.50 -6.81
N ILE A 105 11.30 -2.55 -7.60
CA ILE A 105 10.23 -3.08 -8.46
C ILE A 105 9.04 -3.54 -7.61
N ALA A 106 9.29 -4.29 -6.54
CA ALA A 106 8.24 -4.76 -5.63
C ALA A 106 7.53 -3.60 -4.91
N ALA A 107 8.26 -2.58 -4.47
CA ALA A 107 7.70 -1.40 -3.82
C ALA A 107 6.78 -0.61 -4.77
N ARG A 108 7.18 -0.40 -6.03
CA ARG A 108 6.34 0.25 -7.05
C ARG A 108 5.06 -0.54 -7.30
N TYR A 109 5.16 -1.86 -7.46
CA TYR A 109 3.99 -2.73 -7.62
C TYR A 109 3.03 -2.61 -6.41
N ASN A 110 3.54 -2.69 -5.19
CA ASN A 110 2.73 -2.60 -3.98
C ASN A 110 2.09 -1.22 -3.81
N ARG A 111 2.79 -0.13 -4.15
CA ARG A 111 2.22 1.22 -4.20
C ARG A 111 1.02 1.29 -5.14
N ASP A 112 1.17 0.75 -6.36
CA ASP A 112 0.12 0.80 -7.37
C ASP A 112 -1.10 -0.04 -6.96
N CYS A 113 -0.87 -1.21 -6.37
CA CYS A 113 -1.94 -2.03 -5.80
C CYS A 113 -2.66 -1.35 -4.64
N ALA A 114 -1.94 -0.65 -3.75
CA ALA A 114 -2.54 0.13 -2.67
C ALA A 114 -3.36 1.31 -3.22
N GLY A 115 -2.90 1.93 -4.33
CA GLY A 115 -3.64 2.97 -5.05
C GLY A 115 -4.97 2.47 -5.61
N ILE A 116 -4.96 1.33 -6.29
CA ILE A 116 -6.17 0.70 -6.81
C ILE A 116 -7.16 0.39 -5.69
N ALA A 117 -6.69 -0.13 -4.55
CA ALA A 117 -7.52 -0.38 -3.38
C ALA A 117 -8.12 0.91 -2.82
N LEU A 118 -7.32 1.97 -2.73
CA LEU A 118 -7.77 3.28 -2.27
C LEU A 118 -8.86 3.87 -3.18
N GLU A 119 -8.66 3.86 -4.50
CA GLU A 119 -9.65 4.32 -5.48
C GLU A 119 -10.96 3.54 -5.37
N HIS A 120 -10.86 2.20 -5.19
CA HIS A 120 -12.02 1.35 -5.01
C HIS A 120 -12.80 1.72 -3.73
N ILE A 121 -12.12 2.01 -2.62
CA ILE A 121 -12.76 2.35 -1.34
C ILE A 121 -13.35 3.76 -1.38
N GLN A 122 -12.60 4.73 -1.86
CA GLN A 122 -13.04 6.13 -1.90
C GLN A 122 -14.16 6.38 -2.91
N GLY A 123 -14.16 5.64 -4.03
CA GLY A 123 -15.17 5.81 -5.07
C GLY A 123 -15.24 7.24 -5.63
N THR A 124 -14.09 7.91 -5.75
CA THR A 124 -14.01 9.27 -6.30
C THR A 124 -14.23 9.31 -7.80
N ASP A 125 -13.94 8.20 -8.49
CA ASP A 125 -14.18 8.04 -9.93
C ASP A 125 -15.64 7.59 -10.16
N PRO A 126 -16.46 8.38 -10.87
CA PRO A 126 -17.84 8.00 -11.21
C PRO A 126 -17.95 6.66 -11.96
N ALA A 127 -16.96 6.32 -12.78
CA ALA A 127 -16.94 5.03 -13.50
C ALA A 127 -16.76 3.84 -12.55
N ILE A 128 -15.93 3.99 -11.53
CA ILE A 128 -15.76 2.98 -10.48
C ILE A 128 -17.04 2.82 -9.67
N ASN A 129 -17.71 3.93 -9.32
CA ASN A 129 -18.97 3.87 -8.59
C ASN A 129 -20.07 3.17 -9.39
N MET A 130 -20.27 3.55 -10.65
CA MET A 130 -21.21 2.88 -11.52
C MET A 130 -20.91 1.37 -11.65
N LYS A 131 -19.65 1.02 -11.82
CA LYS A 131 -19.23 -0.38 -11.87
C LYS A 131 -19.52 -1.12 -10.57
N ARG A 132 -19.34 -0.48 -9.42
CA ARG A 132 -19.66 -1.06 -8.10
C ARG A 132 -21.15 -1.29 -7.93
N GLU A 133 -22.00 -0.33 -8.32
CA GLU A 133 -23.46 -0.45 -8.26
C GLU A 133 -23.97 -1.58 -9.15
N VAL A 134 -23.49 -1.65 -10.39
CA VAL A 134 -23.81 -2.73 -11.32
C VAL A 134 -23.34 -4.09 -10.76
N ALA A 135 -22.13 -4.15 -10.26
CA ALA A 135 -21.59 -5.37 -9.68
C ALA A 135 -22.37 -5.82 -8.44
N ALA A 136 -22.77 -4.89 -7.55
CA ALA A 136 -23.59 -5.20 -6.39
C ALA A 136 -24.97 -5.76 -6.78
N SER A 137 -25.62 -5.14 -7.77
CA SER A 137 -26.93 -5.57 -8.27
C SER A 137 -26.89 -6.95 -8.93
N LEU A 138 -25.80 -7.28 -9.62
CA LEU A 138 -25.66 -8.54 -10.36
C LEU A 138 -24.93 -9.65 -9.58
N ALA A 139 -24.31 -9.34 -8.44
CA ALA A 139 -23.57 -10.32 -7.64
C ALA A 139 -24.36 -11.59 -7.28
N PRO A 140 -25.68 -11.53 -6.96
CA PRO A 140 -26.47 -12.73 -6.66
C PRO A 140 -26.59 -13.70 -7.85
N ILE A 141 -26.50 -13.18 -9.09
CA ILE A 141 -26.63 -13.97 -10.33
C ILE A 141 -25.25 -14.30 -10.90
N LEU A 142 -24.29 -13.40 -10.74
CA LEU A 142 -22.93 -13.49 -11.27
C LEU A 142 -21.90 -13.42 -10.11
N PRO A 143 -21.57 -14.53 -9.44
CA PRO A 143 -20.68 -14.55 -8.27
C PRO A 143 -19.31 -13.91 -8.46
N ARG A 144 -18.82 -13.88 -9.72
CA ARG A 144 -17.54 -13.19 -10.06
C ARG A 144 -17.58 -11.69 -9.75
N LEU A 145 -18.74 -11.05 -9.86
CA LEU A 145 -18.90 -9.64 -9.55
C LEU A 145 -18.89 -9.41 -8.03
N GLY A 146 -19.52 -10.29 -7.26
CA GLY A 146 -19.42 -10.30 -5.79
C GLY A 146 -17.97 -10.45 -5.33
N LYS A 147 -17.25 -11.42 -5.90
CA LYS A 147 -15.82 -11.61 -5.62
C LYS A 147 -14.99 -10.36 -5.92
N TRP A 148 -15.25 -9.69 -7.05
CA TRP A 148 -14.56 -8.44 -7.38
C TRP A 148 -14.83 -7.33 -6.36
N LEU A 149 -16.08 -7.22 -5.85
CA LEU A 149 -16.43 -6.27 -4.79
C LEU A 149 -15.72 -6.58 -3.48
N ASP A 150 -15.68 -7.85 -3.09
CA ASP A 150 -15.03 -8.30 -1.85
C ASP A 150 -13.52 -8.12 -1.88
N GLU A 151 -12.90 -8.30 -3.05
CA GLU A 151 -11.45 -8.20 -3.22
C GLU A 151 -10.96 -6.77 -3.48
N GLY A 152 -11.84 -5.89 -3.98
CA GLY A 152 -11.51 -4.51 -4.34
C GLY A 152 -10.78 -3.72 -3.24
N PRO A 153 -11.23 -3.76 -1.97
CA PRO A 153 -10.57 -3.06 -0.87
C PRO A 153 -9.14 -3.52 -0.56
N TYR A 154 -8.75 -4.68 -1.04
CA TYR A 154 -7.39 -5.21 -0.85
C TYR A 154 -6.46 -4.92 -2.03
N GLY A 155 -7.03 -4.51 -3.17
CA GLY A 155 -6.31 -4.38 -4.43
C GLY A 155 -5.86 -5.72 -5.00
N PRO A 156 -5.16 -5.74 -6.14
CA PRO A 156 -4.69 -6.96 -6.77
C PRO A 156 -3.83 -7.81 -5.83
N LYS A 157 -4.18 -9.09 -5.65
CA LYS A 157 -3.50 -10.01 -4.73
C LYS A 157 -2.27 -10.69 -5.36
N SER A 158 -2.31 -10.89 -6.68
CA SER A 158 -1.24 -11.54 -7.43
C SER A 158 -1.24 -11.06 -8.89
N GLY A 159 -0.10 -11.09 -9.50
CA GLY A 159 0.10 -10.73 -10.91
C GLY A 159 1.56 -10.37 -11.15
N PRO A 160 2.03 -10.39 -12.39
CA PRO A 160 3.35 -9.85 -12.70
C PRO A 160 3.40 -8.37 -12.31
N PRO A 161 4.54 -7.89 -11.77
CA PRO A 161 4.69 -6.48 -11.49
C PRO A 161 4.52 -5.69 -12.79
N GLN A 162 3.45 -4.94 -12.89
CA GLN A 162 3.29 -3.97 -13.96
C GLN A 162 4.06 -2.73 -13.53
N LEU A 163 5.09 -2.38 -14.28
CA LEU A 163 5.78 -1.12 -14.08
C LEU A 163 4.80 0.00 -14.45
N SER A 164 4.24 0.64 -13.43
CA SER A 164 3.44 1.83 -13.65
C SER A 164 4.34 2.95 -14.15
N THR A 165 4.00 3.47 -15.33
CA THR A 165 4.60 4.68 -15.89
C THR A 165 3.93 5.97 -15.38
N LYS A 166 2.98 5.84 -14.45
CA LYS A 166 2.10 6.92 -14.00
C LYS A 166 2.61 7.59 -12.72
N TYR A 167 3.87 7.92 -12.58
CA TYR A 167 4.28 8.94 -11.57
C TYR A 167 5.77 9.25 -11.74
#